data_cd9c48f84d97f082225251120b881a29
#
_entry.id   cd9c48f84d97f082225251120b881a29
#
_cell.length_a   1.000
_cell.length_b   1.000
_cell.length_c   1.000
_cell.angle_alpha   90.00
_cell.angle_beta   90.00
_cell.angle_gamma   90.00
#
_symmetry.space_group_name_H-M   'P 1'
#
loop_
_entity.id
_entity.type
_entity.pdbx_description
1 polymer ?
#
loop_
_entity_poly.entity_id
_entity_poly.type
_entity_poly.pdbx_seq_one_letter_code
_entity_poly.pdbx_strand_id
1 'polypeptide(L)'
;MTNIRMTRQWAMPNKNTFSIKPIRELILRVMQTGFWLDPFANSNKFTSTETKAKIITNDLNPEFNTNYHLDALEFLQRYKDSSCDGVLFDPPFSKRQLSECYKSVGRAVSQEDTQESYWSNIKKEISRITKQGGKVVTFGWNSGGVGKRNGFELTEVLLVPHGGGHYDTIVTVEVKL
;
A
#
# COMPACT_ATOMS: atom_id res chain seq x y z
N MET A 1 -7.37 -7.35 24.61
CA MET A 1 -7.76 -7.72 23.23
C MET A 1 -8.00 -6.42 22.48
N THR A 2 -7.25 -6.17 21.41
CA THR A 2 -7.45 -4.98 20.57
C THR A 2 -8.76 -5.13 19.83
N ASN A 3 -9.63 -4.15 19.94
CA ASN A 3 -10.93 -4.16 19.26
C ASN A 3 -10.70 -3.72 17.80
N ILE A 4 -10.76 -4.68 16.86
CA ILE A 4 -10.60 -4.41 15.43
C ILE A 4 -11.90 -3.79 14.91
N ARG A 5 -11.81 -2.59 14.33
CA ARG A 5 -12.93 -1.98 13.63
C ARG A 5 -13.16 -2.66 12.28
N MET A 6 -14.34 -3.23 12.07
CA MET A 6 -14.69 -3.83 10.78
C MET A 6 -15.83 -3.05 10.14
N THR A 7 -15.66 -2.68 8.88
CA THR A 7 -16.65 -1.99 8.08
C THR A 7 -16.76 -2.62 6.68
N ARG A 8 -17.95 -2.49 6.08
CA ARG A 8 -18.22 -2.97 4.72
C ARG A 8 -18.95 -1.88 3.95
N GLN A 9 -18.44 -1.51 2.79
CA GLN A 9 -19.06 -0.50 1.94
C GLN A 9 -18.88 -0.86 0.47
N TRP A 10 -19.99 -1.02 -0.24
CA TRP A 10 -19.98 -1.30 -1.68
C TRP A 10 -19.52 -0.07 -2.47
N ALA A 11 -18.71 -0.28 -3.51
CA ALA A 11 -18.32 0.74 -4.46
C ALA A 11 -17.98 0.13 -5.82
N MET A 12 -18.15 0.90 -6.89
CA MET A 12 -17.70 0.50 -8.23
C MET A 12 -16.18 0.30 -8.23
N PRO A 13 -15.67 -0.74 -8.93
CA PRO A 13 -14.24 -0.94 -9.09
C PRO A 13 -13.62 0.19 -9.90
N ASN A 14 -12.37 0.51 -9.59
CA ASN A 14 -11.57 1.47 -10.34
C ASN A 14 -10.12 0.97 -10.41
N LYS A 15 -9.48 1.11 -11.57
CA LYS A 15 -8.07 0.76 -11.74
C LYS A 15 -7.13 1.55 -10.80
N ASN A 16 -7.57 2.73 -10.37
CA ASN A 16 -6.90 3.53 -9.36
C ASN A 16 -7.57 3.27 -8.01
N THR A 17 -7.05 2.34 -7.24
CA THR A 17 -7.59 1.90 -5.95
C THR A 17 -7.95 3.07 -5.03
N PHE A 18 -7.10 4.09 -4.96
CA PHE A 18 -7.30 5.24 -4.06
C PHE A 18 -8.35 6.25 -4.56
N SER A 19 -8.88 6.09 -5.77
CA SER A 19 -10.03 6.86 -6.29
C SER A 19 -11.37 6.28 -5.86
N ILE A 20 -11.39 5.06 -5.33
CA ILE A 20 -12.61 4.41 -4.83
C ILE A 20 -13.02 5.10 -3.54
N LYS A 21 -14.21 5.72 -3.54
CA LYS A 21 -14.66 6.63 -2.49
C LYS A 21 -14.44 6.13 -1.05
N PRO A 22 -14.93 4.93 -0.63
CA PRO A 22 -14.73 4.48 0.74
C PRO A 22 -13.25 4.23 1.09
N ILE A 23 -12.43 3.85 0.11
CA ILE A 23 -10.99 3.67 0.27
C ILE A 23 -10.32 5.02 0.48
N ARG A 24 -10.64 6.00 -0.36
CA ARG A 24 -10.08 7.36 -0.24
C ARG A 24 -10.43 8.01 1.10
N GLU A 25 -11.68 7.89 1.53
CA GLU A 25 -12.13 8.40 2.83
C GLU A 25 -11.36 7.77 4.00
N LEU A 26 -11.12 6.45 3.94
CA LEU A 26 -10.30 5.76 4.95
C LEU A 26 -8.85 6.28 4.93
N ILE A 27 -8.22 6.36 3.75
CA ILE A 27 -6.84 6.84 3.63
C ILE A 27 -6.72 8.25 4.23
N LEU A 28 -7.58 9.18 3.83
CA LEU A 28 -7.53 10.57 4.29
C LEU A 28 -7.76 10.69 5.80
N ARG A 29 -8.62 9.86 6.38
CA ARG A 29 -8.84 9.82 7.82
C ARG A 29 -7.61 9.29 8.58
N VAL A 30 -6.90 8.33 8.01
CA VAL A 30 -5.71 7.72 8.63
C VAL A 30 -4.46 8.56 8.42
N MET A 31 -4.31 9.15 7.22
CA MET A 31 -3.16 9.91 6.77
C MET A 31 -3.43 11.43 6.82
N GLN A 32 -3.68 11.97 8.00
CA GLN A 32 -3.97 13.40 8.14
C GLN A 32 -2.72 14.29 8.10
N THR A 33 -1.64 13.81 8.68
CA THR A 33 -0.35 14.52 8.82
C THR A 33 0.81 13.53 8.75
N GLY A 34 2.03 14.04 8.87
CA GLY A 34 3.23 13.24 8.97
C GLY A 34 3.89 12.97 7.61
N PHE A 35 4.89 12.10 7.63
CA PHE A 35 5.68 11.70 6.47
C PHE A 35 5.29 10.29 6.03
N TRP A 36 4.78 10.17 4.82
CA TRP A 36 4.24 8.93 4.26
C TRP A 36 4.94 8.52 2.99
N LEU A 37 5.00 7.23 2.74
CA LEU A 37 5.55 6.63 1.54
C LEU A 37 4.50 5.81 0.80
N ASP A 38 4.52 5.90 -0.52
CA ASP A 38 3.68 5.11 -1.41
C ASP A 38 4.56 4.43 -2.46
N PRO A 39 4.97 3.17 -2.23
CA PRO A 39 5.88 2.46 -3.14
C PRO A 39 5.24 1.97 -4.44
N PHE A 40 3.91 2.02 -4.57
CA PHE A 40 3.14 1.57 -5.73
C PHE A 40 2.08 2.61 -6.15
N ALA A 41 2.50 3.85 -6.30
CA ALA A 41 1.58 4.99 -6.35
C ALA A 41 0.72 5.07 -7.62
N ASN A 42 1.12 4.45 -8.73
CA ASN A 42 0.41 4.57 -9.98
C ASN A 42 0.15 6.08 -10.29
N SER A 43 -1.05 6.44 -10.71
CA SER A 43 -1.47 7.83 -10.94
C SER A 43 -2.17 8.47 -9.73
N ASN A 44 -2.10 7.84 -8.55
CA ASN A 44 -2.76 8.34 -7.35
C ASN A 44 -2.11 9.66 -6.88
N LYS A 45 -2.95 10.63 -6.56
CA LYS A 45 -2.52 11.94 -6.04
C LYS A 45 -3.44 12.38 -4.91
N PHE A 46 -2.81 12.99 -3.91
CA PHE A 46 -3.51 13.68 -2.83
C PHE A 46 -3.17 15.16 -2.89
N THR A 47 -4.17 16.02 -2.68
CA THR A 47 -3.98 17.46 -2.70
C THR A 47 -3.70 17.99 -1.30
N SER A 48 -3.07 19.16 -1.21
CA SER A 48 -2.81 19.84 0.07
C SER A 48 -4.10 20.26 0.80
N THR A 49 -5.22 20.27 0.10
CA THR A 49 -6.55 20.51 0.70
C THR A 49 -7.14 19.25 1.33
N GLU A 50 -6.74 18.08 0.89
CA GLU A 50 -7.23 16.80 1.40
C GLU A 50 -6.44 16.31 2.61
N THR A 51 -5.13 16.53 2.60
CA THR A 51 -4.24 16.09 3.69
C THR A 51 -3.07 17.04 3.87
N LYS A 52 -2.58 17.15 5.10
CA LYS A 52 -1.33 17.85 5.43
C LYS A 52 -0.13 16.90 5.50
N ALA A 53 -0.32 15.63 5.18
CA ALA A 53 0.77 14.67 5.11
C ALA A 53 1.70 14.99 3.93
N LYS A 54 3.01 14.87 4.16
CA LYS A 54 4.01 14.84 3.10
C LYS A 54 4.12 13.42 2.57
N ILE A 55 3.78 13.20 1.31
CA ILE A 55 3.80 11.89 0.68
C ILE A 55 4.89 11.86 -0.37
N ILE A 56 5.75 10.84 -0.33
CA ILE A 56 6.70 10.53 -1.40
C ILE A 56 6.21 9.30 -2.12
N THR A 57 6.02 9.46 -3.41
CA THR A 57 5.46 8.45 -4.30
C THR A 57 6.53 7.79 -5.14
N ASN A 58 6.39 6.50 -5.37
CA ASN A 58 7.20 5.71 -6.27
C ASN A 58 6.31 4.83 -7.15
N ASP A 59 6.68 4.64 -8.36
CA ASP A 59 6.13 3.61 -9.23
C ASP A 59 7.21 3.17 -10.23
N LEU A 60 7.25 1.88 -10.54
CA LEU A 60 8.22 1.36 -11.50
C LEU A 60 7.99 1.92 -12.91
N ASN A 61 6.74 2.24 -13.28
CA ASN A 61 6.38 2.78 -14.58
C ASN A 61 6.70 4.28 -14.67
N PRO A 62 7.64 4.70 -15.54
CA PRO A 62 8.04 6.10 -15.69
C PRO A 62 6.96 7.00 -16.34
N GLU A 63 5.88 6.41 -16.87
CA GLU A 63 4.74 7.20 -17.40
C GLU A 63 3.91 7.83 -16.28
N PHE A 64 4.00 7.30 -15.05
CA PHE A 64 3.32 7.89 -13.91
C PHE A 64 4.13 9.05 -13.34
N ASN A 65 3.46 10.15 -13.04
CA ASN A 65 4.10 11.32 -12.44
C ASN A 65 4.30 11.11 -10.93
N THR A 66 5.34 10.36 -10.58
CA THR A 66 5.76 10.05 -9.21
C THR A 66 7.12 10.67 -8.91
N ASN A 67 7.52 10.68 -7.63
CA ASN A 67 8.81 11.24 -7.22
C ASN A 67 9.99 10.35 -7.63
N TYR A 68 9.78 9.02 -7.68
CA TYR A 68 10.77 8.02 -8.03
C TYR A 68 10.19 6.97 -8.97
N HIS A 69 11.08 6.34 -9.77
CA HIS A 69 10.76 5.24 -10.67
C HIS A 69 11.70 4.05 -10.41
N LEU A 70 11.63 3.53 -9.20
CA LEU A 70 12.49 2.46 -8.71
C LEU A 70 11.69 1.20 -8.44
N ASP A 71 12.38 0.06 -8.35
CA ASP A 71 11.80 -1.11 -7.72
C ASP A 71 11.34 -0.77 -6.30
N ALA A 72 10.21 -1.33 -5.85
CA ALA A 72 9.62 -0.96 -4.57
C ALA A 72 10.53 -1.29 -3.39
N LEU A 73 11.28 -2.40 -3.44
CA LEU A 73 12.23 -2.76 -2.40
C LEU A 73 13.40 -1.78 -2.38
N GLU A 74 13.97 -1.45 -3.53
CA GLU A 74 15.03 -0.46 -3.68
C GLU A 74 14.58 0.91 -3.16
N PHE A 75 13.37 1.34 -3.52
CA PHE A 75 12.79 2.59 -3.03
C PHE A 75 12.72 2.64 -1.50
N LEU A 76 12.21 1.58 -0.85
CA LEU A 76 12.08 1.53 0.60
C LEU A 76 13.44 1.50 1.31
N GLN A 77 14.44 0.83 0.74
CA GLN A 77 15.80 0.73 1.29
C GLN A 77 16.53 2.08 1.37
N ARG A 78 16.08 3.10 0.66
CA ARG A 78 16.66 4.46 0.72
C ARG A 78 16.36 5.20 2.03
N TYR A 79 15.40 4.73 2.79
CA TYR A 79 14.95 5.39 4.02
C TYR A 79 15.61 4.77 5.26
N LYS A 80 15.88 5.61 6.26
CA LYS A 80 16.45 5.18 7.55
C LYS A 80 15.40 4.45 8.40
N ASP A 81 15.87 3.70 9.38
CA ASP A 81 15.03 3.07 10.37
C ASP A 81 14.13 4.11 11.05
N SER A 82 12.90 3.75 11.31
CA SER A 82 11.92 4.58 12.02
C SER A 82 11.85 6.03 11.48
N SER A 83 11.83 6.19 10.16
CA SER A 83 11.88 7.51 9.50
C SER A 83 10.54 8.00 8.98
N CYS A 84 9.55 7.12 8.77
CA CYS A 84 8.23 7.52 8.26
C CYS A 84 7.10 7.27 9.28
N ASP A 85 6.05 8.07 9.16
CA ASP A 85 4.85 7.96 9.99
C ASP A 85 3.84 6.98 9.41
N GLY A 86 3.99 6.63 8.12
CA GLY A 86 3.19 5.57 7.52
C GLY A 86 3.55 5.21 6.10
N VAL A 87 2.94 4.11 5.65
CA VAL A 87 3.09 3.58 4.30
C VAL A 87 1.71 3.22 3.73
N LEU A 88 1.48 3.60 2.48
CA LEU A 88 0.36 3.09 1.66
C LEU A 88 0.89 1.90 0.85
N PHE A 89 0.41 0.72 1.13
CA PHE A 89 0.95 -0.52 0.55
C PHE A 89 -0.10 -1.17 -0.36
N ASP A 90 -0.10 -0.77 -1.64
CA ASP A 90 -1.01 -1.29 -2.70
C ASP A 90 -0.23 -2.10 -3.76
N PRO A 91 0.35 -3.24 -3.40
CA PRO A 91 1.14 -4.04 -4.32
C PRO A 91 0.25 -4.73 -5.36
N PRO A 92 0.80 -5.15 -6.52
CA PRO A 92 0.09 -6.02 -7.43
C PRO A 92 -0.33 -7.33 -6.73
N PHE A 93 -1.62 -7.66 -6.80
CA PHE A 93 -2.24 -8.73 -5.99
C PHE A 93 -2.00 -10.14 -6.53
N SER A 94 -1.52 -10.25 -7.76
CA SER A 94 -1.26 -11.53 -8.40
C SER A 94 0.03 -11.53 -9.22
N LYS A 95 0.59 -12.72 -9.43
CA LYS A 95 1.75 -12.90 -10.32
C LYS A 95 1.50 -12.36 -11.73
N ARG A 96 0.25 -12.44 -12.20
CA ARG A 96 -0.16 -11.90 -13.50
C ARG A 96 -0.05 -10.37 -13.51
N GLN A 97 -0.62 -9.69 -12.53
CA GLN A 97 -0.54 -8.23 -12.41
C GLN A 97 0.92 -7.77 -12.28
N LEU A 98 1.73 -8.48 -11.47
CA LEU A 98 3.15 -8.21 -11.36
C LEU A 98 3.84 -8.34 -12.72
N SER A 99 3.58 -9.44 -13.45
CA SER A 99 4.13 -9.65 -14.80
C SER A 99 3.70 -8.55 -15.79
N GLU A 100 2.45 -8.12 -15.72
CA GLU A 100 1.93 -7.03 -16.55
C GLU A 100 2.63 -5.69 -16.23
N CYS A 101 2.85 -5.39 -14.94
CA CYS A 101 3.59 -4.21 -14.50
C CYS A 101 5.03 -4.21 -15.03
N TYR A 102 5.77 -5.31 -14.88
CA TYR A 102 7.16 -5.37 -15.36
C TYR A 102 7.25 -5.33 -16.89
N LYS A 103 6.34 -6.00 -17.60
CA LYS A 103 6.29 -5.96 -19.07
C LYS A 103 5.98 -4.57 -19.60
N SER A 104 5.13 -3.79 -18.94
CA SER A 104 4.78 -2.44 -19.37
C SER A 104 5.98 -1.49 -19.37
N VAL A 105 7.01 -1.78 -18.56
CA VAL A 105 8.26 -1.02 -18.50
C VAL A 105 9.43 -1.70 -19.22
N GLY A 106 9.14 -2.73 -20.03
CA GLY A 106 10.17 -3.45 -20.80
C GLY A 106 11.12 -4.31 -19.95
N ARG A 107 10.78 -4.59 -18.70
CA ARG A 107 11.57 -5.43 -17.79
C ARG A 107 11.05 -6.86 -17.79
N ALA A 108 11.94 -7.83 -17.93
CA ALA A 108 11.59 -9.22 -17.74
C ALA A 108 11.35 -9.51 -16.26
N VAL A 109 10.29 -10.26 -15.96
CA VAL A 109 10.03 -10.76 -14.60
C VAL A 109 11.03 -11.85 -14.31
N SER A 110 11.84 -11.70 -13.27
CA SER A 110 12.70 -12.77 -12.76
C SER A 110 11.89 -13.72 -11.87
N GLN A 111 12.43 -14.94 -11.66
CA GLN A 111 11.83 -15.85 -10.68
C GLN A 111 11.90 -15.26 -9.26
N GLU A 112 12.88 -14.43 -8.95
CA GLU A 112 13.05 -13.77 -7.66
C GLU A 112 11.93 -12.77 -7.38
N ASP A 113 11.48 -12.01 -8.39
CA ASP A 113 10.38 -11.03 -8.28
C ASP A 113 9.02 -11.68 -7.94
N THR A 114 8.85 -12.96 -8.27
CA THR A 114 7.61 -13.72 -8.04
C THR A 114 7.66 -14.58 -6.78
N GLN A 115 8.78 -14.60 -6.06
CA GLN A 115 8.93 -15.42 -4.85
C GLN A 115 8.25 -14.75 -3.64
N GLU A 116 7.75 -15.58 -2.74
CA GLU A 116 7.24 -15.12 -1.44
C GLU A 116 8.30 -14.34 -0.64
N SER A 117 9.58 -14.63 -0.86
CA SER A 117 10.71 -13.92 -0.28
C SER A 117 10.75 -12.43 -0.64
N TYR A 118 10.42 -12.05 -1.88
CA TYR A 118 10.38 -10.66 -2.32
C TYR A 118 9.35 -9.85 -1.50
N TRP A 119 8.13 -10.36 -1.39
CA TRP A 119 7.08 -9.73 -0.60
C TRP A 119 7.41 -9.70 0.90
N SER A 120 8.04 -10.76 1.39
CA SER A 120 8.55 -10.81 2.76
C SER A 120 9.61 -9.74 3.02
N ASN A 121 10.51 -9.50 2.08
CA ASN A 121 11.55 -8.47 2.19
C ASN A 121 10.94 -7.06 2.16
N ILE A 122 9.98 -6.79 1.28
CA ILE A 122 9.24 -5.51 1.28
C ILE A 122 8.57 -5.28 2.63
N LYS A 123 7.88 -6.27 3.20
CA LYS A 123 7.22 -6.14 4.51
C LYS A 123 8.22 -5.90 5.65
N LYS A 124 9.41 -6.51 5.59
CA LYS A 124 10.50 -6.24 6.56
C LYS A 124 11.00 -4.80 6.44
N GLU A 125 11.19 -4.30 5.21
CA GLU A 125 11.60 -2.91 5.00
C GLU A 125 10.53 -1.93 5.47
N ILE A 126 9.26 -2.17 5.16
CA ILE A 126 8.13 -1.38 5.70
C ILE A 126 8.19 -1.36 7.23
N SER A 127 8.45 -2.51 7.85
CA SER A 127 8.60 -2.58 9.30
C SER A 127 9.81 -1.76 9.79
N ARG A 128 10.95 -1.88 9.15
CA ARG A 128 12.17 -1.17 9.55
C ARG A 128 12.00 0.35 9.52
N ILE A 129 11.41 0.89 8.44
CA ILE A 129 11.32 2.33 8.21
C ILE A 129 10.16 3.00 8.93
N THR A 130 9.12 2.25 9.31
CA THR A 130 7.95 2.81 10.01
C THR A 130 8.29 3.04 11.48
N LYS A 131 7.97 4.22 11.99
CA LYS A 131 8.12 4.58 13.42
C LYS A 131 7.20 3.74 14.28
N GLN A 132 7.53 3.56 15.57
CA GLN A 132 6.60 3.04 16.57
C GLN A 132 5.36 3.93 16.63
N GLY A 133 4.17 3.32 16.65
CA GLY A 133 2.89 4.02 16.51
C GLY A 133 2.55 4.48 15.08
N GLY A 134 3.50 4.34 14.14
CA GLY A 134 3.26 4.61 12.72
C GLY A 134 2.28 3.61 12.11
N LYS A 135 1.66 3.95 10.99
CA LYS A 135 0.56 3.19 10.41
C LYS A 135 0.90 2.65 9.03
N VAL A 136 0.37 1.47 8.71
CA VAL A 136 0.38 0.96 7.35
C VAL A 136 -1.05 0.71 6.90
N VAL A 137 -1.39 1.21 5.71
CA VAL A 137 -2.65 0.90 5.04
C VAL A 137 -2.32 -0.05 3.91
N THR A 138 -2.79 -1.29 4.03
CA THR A 138 -2.57 -2.33 3.02
C THR A 138 -3.83 -2.60 2.24
N PHE A 139 -3.69 -2.72 0.93
CA PHE A 139 -4.78 -3.03 0.00
C PHE A 139 -4.54 -4.43 -0.59
N GLY A 140 -5.59 -5.18 -0.81
CA GLY A 140 -5.45 -6.55 -1.34
C GLY A 140 -6.73 -7.36 -1.35
N TRP A 141 -6.57 -8.66 -1.53
CA TRP A 141 -7.66 -9.64 -1.53
C TRP A 141 -7.74 -10.45 -0.23
N ASN A 142 -6.91 -10.12 0.74
CA ASN A 142 -6.91 -10.71 2.07
C ASN A 142 -6.57 -9.66 3.13
N SER A 143 -6.81 -10.01 4.38
CA SER A 143 -6.56 -9.13 5.53
C SER A 143 -5.22 -9.36 6.24
N GLY A 144 -4.27 -10.01 5.57
CA GLY A 144 -2.98 -10.38 6.18
C GLY A 144 -2.03 -9.21 6.43
N GLY A 145 -2.18 -8.12 5.66
CA GLY A 145 -1.39 -6.90 5.82
C GLY A 145 0.12 -7.11 5.83
N VAL A 146 0.84 -6.26 6.54
CA VAL A 146 2.28 -6.43 6.87
C VAL A 146 2.42 -7.49 7.95
N GLY A 147 1.54 -7.47 8.93
CA GLY A 147 1.27 -8.55 9.86
C GLY A 147 2.06 -8.51 11.17
N LYS A 148 1.54 -9.23 12.14
CA LYS A 148 2.06 -9.30 13.51
C LYS A 148 3.52 -9.78 13.58
N ARG A 149 3.95 -10.67 12.67
CA ARG A 149 5.34 -11.16 12.61
C ARG A 149 6.33 -10.05 12.30
N ASN A 150 5.88 -8.97 11.67
CA ASN A 150 6.67 -7.78 11.37
C ASN A 150 6.43 -6.64 12.37
N GLY A 151 5.84 -6.92 13.54
CA GLY A 151 5.63 -5.95 14.61
C GLY A 151 4.42 -5.03 14.41
N PHE A 152 3.43 -5.43 13.62
CA PHE A 152 2.22 -4.65 13.41
C PHE A 152 0.98 -5.30 14.05
N GLU A 153 0.10 -4.46 14.57
CA GLU A 153 -1.19 -4.87 15.09
C GLU A 153 -2.31 -4.33 14.20
N LEU A 154 -3.21 -5.24 13.79
CA LEU A 154 -4.37 -4.89 12.98
C LEU A 154 -5.39 -4.12 13.83
N THR A 155 -5.77 -2.92 13.37
CA THR A 155 -6.74 -2.06 14.08
C THR A 155 -8.03 -1.84 13.31
N GLU A 156 -8.00 -1.94 11.97
CA GLU A 156 -9.18 -1.74 11.14
C GLU A 156 -9.16 -2.59 9.87
N VAL A 157 -10.34 -3.06 9.47
CA VAL A 157 -10.58 -3.73 8.18
C VAL A 157 -11.78 -3.06 7.50
N LEU A 158 -11.58 -2.62 6.26
CA LEU A 158 -12.65 -2.18 5.37
C LEU A 158 -12.79 -3.18 4.23
N LEU A 159 -13.95 -3.82 4.11
CA LEU A 159 -14.31 -4.64 2.97
C LEU A 159 -15.06 -3.80 1.94
N VAL A 160 -14.55 -3.73 0.73
CA VAL A 160 -15.17 -3.03 -0.40
C VAL A 160 -15.57 -4.03 -1.48
N PRO A 161 -16.81 -4.52 -1.44
CA PRO A 161 -17.35 -5.36 -2.50
C PRO A 161 -17.57 -4.54 -3.77
N HIS A 162 -17.22 -5.12 -4.91
CA HIS A 162 -17.40 -4.49 -6.23
C HIS A 162 -18.54 -5.11 -7.05
N GLY A 163 -18.93 -6.35 -6.74
CA GLY A 163 -19.96 -7.07 -7.49
C GLY A 163 -19.54 -7.44 -8.92
N GLY A 164 -20.45 -7.97 -9.69
CA GLY A 164 -20.29 -8.16 -11.14
C GLY A 164 -19.10 -9.04 -11.58
N GLY A 165 -18.64 -9.98 -10.74
CA GLY A 165 -17.48 -10.84 -11.07
C GLY A 165 -16.11 -10.19 -10.78
N HIS A 166 -16.10 -9.00 -10.20
CA HIS A 166 -14.88 -8.37 -9.72
C HIS A 166 -14.50 -8.88 -8.31
N TYR A 167 -13.21 -9.02 -8.06
CA TYR A 167 -12.73 -9.33 -6.71
C TYR A 167 -12.95 -8.16 -5.77
N ASP A 168 -13.38 -8.44 -4.55
CA ASP A 168 -13.52 -7.45 -3.50
C ASP A 168 -12.13 -6.88 -3.10
N THR A 169 -12.09 -5.61 -2.75
CA THR A 169 -10.89 -5.02 -2.16
C THR A 169 -11.00 -5.06 -0.63
N ILE A 170 -9.99 -5.63 0.02
CA ILE A 170 -9.85 -5.62 1.47
C ILE A 170 -8.77 -4.62 1.83
N VAL A 171 -9.14 -3.61 2.62
CA VAL A 171 -8.21 -2.61 3.14
C VAL A 171 -7.98 -2.86 4.61
N THR A 172 -6.71 -2.97 5.02
CA THR A 172 -6.35 -3.10 6.43
C THR A 172 -5.58 -1.88 6.90
N VAL A 173 -5.83 -1.45 8.12
CA VAL A 173 -5.01 -0.47 8.83
C VAL A 173 -4.33 -1.17 9.99
N GLU A 174 -3.02 -1.08 10.00
CA GLU A 174 -2.17 -1.67 11.02
C GLU A 174 -1.33 -0.58 11.69
N VAL A 175 -1.03 -0.75 12.96
CA VAL A 175 -0.19 0.15 13.76
C VAL A 175 1.06 -0.61 14.19
N LYS A 176 2.21 0.01 14.05
CA LYS A 176 3.48 -0.55 14.52
C LYS A 176 3.56 -0.50 16.05
N LEU A 177 3.83 -1.65 16.67
CA LEU A 177 4.02 -1.82 18.11
C LEU A 177 5.40 -1.37 18.57
#